data_24ab5f50fdb27ebba29ecdb1d4853f4c
#
_entry.id   24ab5f50fdb27ebba29ecdb1d4853f4c
#
_cell.length_a   1.000
_cell.length_b   1.000
_cell.length_c   1.000
_cell.angle_alpha   90.00
_cell.angle_beta   90.00
_cell.angle_gamma   90.00
#
_symmetry.space_group_name_H-M   'P 1'
#
loop_
_entity.id
_entity.type
_entity.pdbx_description
1 polymer ?
#
loop_
_entity_poly.entity_id
_entity_poly.type
_entity_poly.pdbx_seq_one_letter_code
_entity_poly.pdbx_strand_id
1 'polypeptide(L)'
;MQLAPLAGIEPAHTAPEADALSAELQGRGYTLKVTSSFCWTHQLMLFPYIVSTEFVDIGSGFPMFYLKRGVKMNGEMVNFQAGDSTAGGYLATPAEPGAGVMVVQEWWGLAPQIKAVCDRLAANGFVALAPDLYHGELAQHSEMDKAGELMSTLPPERATRDMSGAIDYLLDHPNVEGSSVGVVGFCMGGMLTLLIAASEGERIAAAAPFYGAPLGENEPDWTELTARVEGHFASVDDFFPPDSVAELEKKLRDKGKNVTFIVYPQTGHAFANEDDPLGTYNEEIAETAWSRVIEMFETELNS
;
A
#
# COMPACT_ATOMS: atom_id res chain seq x y z
N MET A 1 33.86 1.13 -48.76
CA MET A 1 32.62 0.43 -48.46
C MET A 1 31.73 1.42 -47.69
N GLN A 2 30.83 2.10 -48.43
CA GLN A 2 30.03 3.20 -47.98
C GLN A 2 28.82 2.65 -47.21
N LEU A 3 28.56 3.17 -46.00
CA LEU A 3 27.33 2.96 -45.25
C LEU A 3 26.32 4.06 -45.67
N ALA A 4 25.14 3.60 -46.12
CA ALA A 4 24.04 4.45 -46.50
C ALA A 4 23.33 5.03 -45.27
N PRO A 5 22.68 6.22 -45.36
CA PRO A 5 21.95 6.84 -44.25
C PRO A 5 20.57 6.25 -44.10
N LEU A 6 20.18 5.97 -42.85
CA LEU A 6 18.81 5.60 -42.48
C LEU A 6 17.91 6.83 -42.58
N ALA A 7 16.91 6.74 -43.43
CA ALA A 7 15.88 7.75 -43.64
C ALA A 7 14.78 7.70 -42.55
N GLY A 8 14.35 8.88 -42.15
CA GLY A 8 12.96 9.24 -41.85
C GLY A 8 12.27 8.54 -40.68
N ILE A 9 12.31 9.18 -39.49
CA ILE A 9 11.22 9.06 -38.52
C ILE A 9 10.52 10.44 -38.52
N GLU A 10 9.36 10.51 -39.14
CA GLU A 10 8.46 11.65 -39.01
C GLU A 10 7.86 11.69 -37.60
N PRO A 11 7.63 12.87 -37.01
CA PRO A 11 6.99 12.96 -35.70
C PRO A 11 5.50 12.63 -35.83
N ALA A 12 5.04 11.66 -35.02
CA ALA A 12 3.64 11.32 -34.92
C ALA A 12 2.83 12.52 -34.40
N HIS A 13 1.77 12.84 -35.11
CA HIS A 13 0.79 13.86 -34.79
C HIS A 13 0.19 13.67 -33.40
N THR A 14 0.27 14.72 -32.58
CA THR A 14 -0.41 14.82 -31.29
C THR A 14 -1.84 15.32 -31.51
N ALA A 15 -2.77 14.65 -30.76
CA ALA A 15 -4.06 15.13 -30.28
C ALA A 15 -5.28 15.17 -31.22
N PRO A 16 -6.01 14.01 -31.26
CA PRO A 16 -7.47 14.11 -31.32
C PRO A 16 -8.20 13.60 -30.06
N GLU A 17 -7.51 12.94 -29.11
CA GLU A 17 -8.21 12.31 -27.97
C GLU A 17 -8.71 13.29 -26.90
N ALA A 18 -8.01 14.40 -26.66
CA ALA A 18 -8.42 15.41 -25.67
C ALA A 18 -9.67 16.19 -26.09
N ASP A 19 -9.81 16.47 -27.39
CA ASP A 19 -10.98 17.19 -27.92
C ASP A 19 -12.24 16.30 -27.99
N ALA A 20 -12.08 14.99 -28.22
CA ALA A 20 -13.20 14.04 -28.25
C ALA A 20 -13.77 13.82 -26.83
N LEU A 21 -12.91 13.73 -25.81
CA LEU A 21 -13.33 13.60 -24.41
C LEU A 21 -14.05 14.84 -23.91
N SER A 22 -13.57 16.05 -24.32
CA SER A 22 -14.20 17.34 -24.00
C SER A 22 -15.60 17.47 -24.58
N ALA A 23 -15.83 16.97 -25.81
CA ALA A 23 -17.13 17.01 -26.47
C ALA A 23 -18.15 16.04 -25.85
N GLU A 24 -17.69 14.88 -25.42
CA GLU A 24 -18.58 13.86 -24.79
C GLU A 24 -19.04 14.32 -23.39
N LEU A 25 -18.17 15.00 -22.63
CA LEU A 25 -18.50 15.52 -21.31
C LEU A 25 -19.43 16.74 -21.37
N GLN A 26 -19.30 17.62 -22.38
CA GLN A 26 -20.23 18.74 -22.59
C GLN A 26 -21.65 18.28 -22.91
N GLY A 27 -21.81 17.16 -23.61
CA GLY A 27 -23.12 16.58 -23.92
C GLY A 27 -23.88 16.05 -22.69
N ARG A 28 -23.20 15.87 -21.57
CA ARG A 28 -23.77 15.37 -20.31
C ARG A 28 -23.90 16.43 -19.19
N GLY A 29 -23.66 17.71 -19.51
CA GLY A 29 -23.80 18.81 -18.54
C GLY A 29 -22.63 18.99 -17.58
N TYR A 30 -21.46 18.43 -17.89
CA TYR A 30 -20.23 18.60 -17.09
C TYR A 30 -19.29 19.61 -17.74
N THR A 31 -18.70 20.49 -16.94
CA THR A 31 -17.68 21.45 -17.41
C THR A 31 -16.31 21.06 -16.84
N LEU A 32 -15.40 20.64 -17.71
CA LEU A 32 -14.01 20.38 -17.34
C LEU A 32 -13.19 21.66 -17.61
N LYS A 33 -12.60 22.25 -16.57
CA LYS A 33 -11.61 23.33 -16.76
C LYS A 33 -10.21 22.72 -16.69
N VAL A 34 -9.53 22.68 -17.82
CA VAL A 34 -8.10 22.36 -17.90
C VAL A 34 -7.33 23.65 -17.90
N THR A 35 -6.58 23.94 -16.83
CA THR A 35 -5.65 25.07 -16.80
C THR A 35 -4.24 24.56 -17.09
N SER A 36 -3.73 24.83 -18.29
CA SER A 36 -2.32 24.63 -18.62
C SER A 36 -1.57 25.93 -18.41
N SER A 37 -0.62 25.96 -17.48
CA SER A 37 0.36 27.05 -17.40
C SER A 37 1.62 26.62 -18.13
N PHE A 38 1.88 27.23 -19.30
CA PHE A 38 3.13 27.07 -20.03
C PHE A 38 4.15 28.10 -19.53
N CYS A 39 5.30 27.62 -19.08
CA CYS A 39 6.50 28.45 -18.93
C CYS A 39 7.61 27.82 -19.75
N TRP A 40 8.11 28.58 -20.76
CA TRP A 40 9.22 28.15 -21.61
C TRP A 40 10.56 28.56 -20.97
N THR A 41 11.34 27.57 -20.53
CA THR A 41 12.81 27.70 -20.48
C THR A 41 13.44 26.36 -20.89
N HIS A 42 14.46 26.45 -21.73
CA HIS A 42 15.19 25.37 -22.34
C HIS A 42 15.81 24.44 -21.30
N GLN A 43 15.21 23.25 -21.09
CA GLN A 43 15.90 21.99 -20.76
C GLN A 43 14.84 20.87 -20.68
N LEU A 44 15.09 19.77 -21.39
CA LEU A 44 14.22 18.58 -21.41
C LEU A 44 14.08 17.99 -19.99
N MET A 45 12.94 18.25 -19.36
CA MET A 45 12.42 17.43 -18.25
C MET A 45 10.96 17.12 -18.56
N LEU A 46 10.64 15.83 -18.55
CA LEU A 46 9.28 15.30 -18.61
C LEU A 46 8.52 15.75 -17.35
N PHE A 47 7.54 16.64 -17.51
CA PHE A 47 6.67 17.05 -16.43
C PHE A 47 5.42 16.16 -16.40
N PRO A 48 5.02 15.62 -15.25
CA PRO A 48 3.71 14.98 -15.09
C PRO A 48 2.61 16.05 -14.99
N TYR A 49 1.48 15.78 -15.63
CA TYR A 49 0.30 16.65 -15.62
C TYR A 49 -0.33 16.68 -14.22
N ILE A 50 -0.59 17.91 -13.73
CA ILE A 50 -1.40 18.14 -12.52
C ILE A 50 -2.84 18.39 -12.99
N VAL A 51 -3.76 17.52 -12.62
CA VAL A 51 -5.21 17.74 -12.82
C VAL A 51 -5.83 18.02 -11.46
N SER A 52 -6.24 19.26 -11.21
CA SER A 52 -7.05 19.59 -10.04
C SER A 52 -8.54 19.53 -10.43
N THR A 53 -9.35 18.79 -9.67
CA THR A 53 -10.80 18.76 -9.82
C THR A 53 -11.46 19.56 -8.72
N GLU A 54 -12.25 20.59 -9.05
CA GLU A 54 -13.17 21.24 -8.10
C GLU A 54 -14.51 20.49 -8.07
N PHE A 55 -15.10 20.39 -6.90
CA PHE A 55 -16.36 19.71 -6.65
C PHE A 55 -17.56 20.51 -7.20
N VAL A 56 -18.50 19.82 -7.83
CA VAL A 56 -19.85 20.32 -8.07
C VAL A 56 -20.84 19.37 -7.41
N ASP A 57 -21.57 19.86 -6.42
CA ASP A 57 -22.66 19.14 -5.75
C ASP A 57 -23.88 19.08 -6.70
N ILE A 58 -24.27 17.87 -7.12
CA ILE A 58 -25.45 17.61 -7.97
C ILE A 58 -26.60 16.90 -7.21
N GLY A 59 -26.74 17.12 -5.90
CA GLY A 59 -28.00 16.87 -5.20
C GLY A 59 -28.56 15.44 -5.19
N SER A 60 -27.78 14.41 -5.46
CA SER A 60 -28.17 13.00 -5.32
C SER A 60 -27.31 12.34 -4.28
N GLY A 61 -27.77 12.29 -3.06
CA GLY A 61 -27.15 11.90 -1.78
C GLY A 61 -26.33 10.60 -1.71
N PHE A 62 -25.41 10.38 -2.62
CA PHE A 62 -24.34 9.39 -2.55
C PHE A 62 -23.00 10.08 -2.85
N PRO A 63 -22.04 10.08 -1.91
CA PRO A 63 -20.70 10.54 -2.21
C PRO A 63 -20.02 9.55 -3.17
N MET A 64 -19.91 9.91 -4.43
CA MET A 64 -19.10 9.16 -5.39
C MET A 64 -17.65 9.59 -5.19
N PHE A 65 -16.86 8.73 -4.54
CA PHE A 65 -15.43 8.94 -4.38
C PHE A 65 -14.73 8.76 -5.74
N TYR A 66 -14.39 9.87 -6.38
CA TYR A 66 -13.50 9.85 -7.54
C TYR A 66 -12.06 9.74 -7.05
N LEU A 67 -11.40 8.64 -7.39
CA LEU A 67 -9.96 8.49 -7.26
C LEU A 67 -9.25 9.62 -8.02
N LYS A 68 -8.52 10.48 -7.31
CA LYS A 68 -7.57 11.41 -7.92
C LYS A 68 -6.40 10.62 -8.48
N ARG A 69 -6.45 10.18 -9.73
CA ARG A 69 -5.24 9.84 -10.46
C ARG A 69 -4.40 11.11 -10.56
N GLY A 70 -3.25 11.16 -9.89
CA GLY A 70 -2.20 12.15 -10.15
C GLY A 70 -1.82 13.13 -9.05
N VAL A 71 -2.18 12.93 -7.78
CA VAL A 71 -1.43 13.58 -6.70
C VAL A 71 -0.20 12.71 -6.44
N LYS A 72 0.93 13.07 -7.04
CA LYS A 72 2.21 12.51 -6.64
C LYS A 72 2.52 13.04 -5.24
N MET A 73 2.12 12.31 -4.21
CA MET A 73 2.65 12.54 -2.88
C MET A 73 4.14 12.22 -2.96
N ASN A 74 4.98 13.17 -2.62
CA ASN A 74 6.42 12.97 -2.64
C ASN A 74 6.83 12.42 -1.27
N GLY A 75 6.64 11.11 -1.05
CA GLY A 75 7.29 10.45 0.06
C GLY A 75 8.80 10.46 -0.13
N GLU A 76 9.53 10.29 0.94
CA GLU A 76 10.99 10.32 0.97
C GLU A 76 11.57 9.09 1.69
N MET A 77 12.81 8.76 1.34
CA MET A 77 13.55 7.75 2.10
C MET A 77 14.06 8.39 3.39
N VAL A 78 13.76 7.75 4.51
CA VAL A 78 14.19 8.17 5.86
C VAL A 78 15.04 7.09 6.50
N ASN A 79 15.82 7.47 7.51
CA ASN A 79 16.51 6.54 8.40
C ASN A 79 15.99 6.74 9.82
N PHE A 80 15.84 5.66 10.56
CA PHE A 80 15.36 5.68 11.93
C PHE A 80 16.13 4.68 12.81
N GLN A 81 16.08 4.90 14.12
CA GLN A 81 16.69 4.00 15.10
C GLN A 81 15.88 2.70 15.19
N ALA A 82 16.56 1.56 15.13
CA ALA A 82 15.98 0.23 15.30
C ALA A 82 16.86 -0.56 16.29
N GLY A 83 16.49 -0.54 17.57
CA GLY A 83 17.35 -1.03 18.65
C GLY A 83 18.72 -0.36 18.64
N ASP A 84 19.79 -1.14 18.59
CA ASP A 84 21.18 -0.63 18.51
C ASP A 84 21.64 -0.35 17.06
N SER A 85 20.74 -0.44 16.07
CA SER A 85 21.04 -0.29 14.65
C SER A 85 20.22 0.84 14.05
N THR A 86 20.55 1.20 12.80
CA THR A 86 19.74 2.11 11.97
C THR A 86 19.08 1.30 10.87
N ALA A 87 17.79 1.49 10.65
CA ALA A 87 17.04 0.97 9.52
C ALA A 87 16.61 2.10 8.59
N GLY A 88 16.34 1.79 7.33
CA GLY A 88 15.79 2.69 6.35
C GLY A 88 14.31 2.42 6.11
N GLY A 89 13.59 3.36 5.49
CA GLY A 89 12.22 3.17 5.08
C GLY A 89 11.73 4.29 4.17
N TYR A 90 10.55 4.11 3.60
CA TYR A 90 9.87 5.13 2.80
C TYR A 90 8.74 5.74 3.61
N LEU A 91 8.82 7.05 3.84
CA LEU A 91 7.85 7.84 4.59
C LEU A 91 7.02 8.68 3.61
N ALA A 92 5.71 8.61 3.71
CA ALA A 92 4.78 9.50 3.04
C ALA A 92 3.90 10.20 4.09
N THR A 93 3.81 11.54 4.01
CA THR A 93 3.05 12.34 4.98
C THR A 93 1.91 13.09 4.29
N PRO A 94 0.74 13.18 4.92
CA PRO A 94 -0.36 14.02 4.46
C PRO A 94 -0.05 15.51 4.67
N ALA A 95 -0.91 16.38 4.14
CA ALA A 95 -0.78 17.82 4.32
C ALA A 95 -1.02 18.28 5.77
N GLU A 96 -1.90 17.59 6.47
CA GLU A 96 -2.27 17.84 7.87
C GLU A 96 -1.82 16.65 8.72
N PRO A 97 -1.59 16.82 10.02
CA PRO A 97 -1.30 15.71 10.92
C PRO A 97 -2.38 14.63 10.88
N GLY A 98 -2.00 13.39 11.11
CA GLY A 98 -2.91 12.25 11.09
C GLY A 98 -2.33 11.03 11.80
N ALA A 99 -3.09 9.96 11.88
CA ALA A 99 -2.64 8.74 12.54
C ALA A 99 -1.49 8.05 11.78
N GLY A 100 -0.60 7.37 12.50
CA GLY A 100 0.52 6.62 11.93
C GLY A 100 0.10 5.25 11.40
N VAL A 101 0.60 4.87 10.23
CA VAL A 101 0.40 3.53 9.66
C VAL A 101 1.73 2.97 9.16
N MET A 102 2.10 1.78 9.63
CA MET A 102 3.21 1.03 9.08
C MET A 102 2.75 0.15 7.91
N VAL A 103 3.52 0.15 6.81
CA VAL A 103 3.28 -0.68 5.62
C VAL A 103 4.36 -1.74 5.53
N VAL A 104 4.00 -3.01 5.54
CA VAL A 104 4.96 -4.12 5.50
C VAL A 104 5.03 -4.73 4.11
N GLN A 105 6.24 -4.74 3.56
CA GLN A 105 6.57 -5.14 2.19
C GLN A 105 6.23 -6.60 1.89
N GLU A 106 6.06 -6.89 0.60
CA GLU A 106 6.05 -8.26 0.08
C GLU A 106 7.47 -8.86 0.02
N TRP A 107 7.58 -10.11 -0.38
CA TRP A 107 8.87 -10.80 -0.55
C TRP A 107 9.80 -10.17 -1.60
N TRP A 108 9.28 -9.24 -2.43
CA TRP A 108 10.07 -8.50 -3.41
C TRP A 108 10.98 -7.43 -2.79
N GLY A 109 10.72 -7.00 -1.56
CA GLY A 109 11.40 -5.89 -0.90
C GLY A 109 10.58 -4.60 -0.93
N LEU A 110 11.23 -3.46 -0.62
CA LEU A 110 10.61 -2.14 -0.65
C LEU A 110 10.43 -1.65 -2.11
N ALA A 111 9.60 -2.37 -2.85
CA ALA A 111 9.29 -2.12 -4.25
C ALA A 111 8.51 -0.81 -4.47
N PRO A 112 8.48 -0.26 -5.71
CA PRO A 112 7.68 0.92 -6.03
C PRO A 112 6.20 0.78 -5.64
N GLN A 113 5.61 -0.39 -5.78
CA GLN A 113 4.24 -0.69 -5.39
C GLN A 113 4.01 -0.46 -3.88
N ILE A 114 4.92 -0.90 -3.00
CA ILE A 114 4.84 -0.66 -1.55
C ILE A 114 4.95 0.83 -1.23
N LYS A 115 5.80 1.57 -1.93
CA LYS A 115 5.89 3.03 -1.81
C LYS A 115 4.59 3.71 -2.25
N ALA A 116 3.97 3.23 -3.33
CA ALA A 116 2.67 3.72 -3.78
C ALA A 116 1.55 3.46 -2.75
N VAL A 117 1.62 2.37 -1.99
CA VAL A 117 0.72 2.12 -0.85
C VAL A 117 0.89 3.20 0.24
N CYS A 118 2.12 3.58 0.58
CA CYS A 118 2.36 4.68 1.52
C CYS A 118 1.77 6.00 0.98
N ASP A 119 2.00 6.30 -0.30
CA ASP A 119 1.45 7.50 -0.95
C ASP A 119 -0.09 7.48 -0.94
N ARG A 120 -0.72 6.32 -1.17
CA ARG A 120 -2.17 6.12 -1.07
C ARG A 120 -2.69 6.41 0.34
N LEU A 121 -2.03 5.90 1.38
CA LEU A 121 -2.40 6.14 2.77
C LEU A 121 -2.24 7.63 3.13
N ALA A 122 -1.17 8.28 2.70
CA ALA A 122 -0.98 9.71 2.91
C ALA A 122 -2.05 10.55 2.20
N ALA A 123 -2.50 10.15 1.02
CA ALA A 123 -3.64 10.79 0.33
C ALA A 123 -4.97 10.62 1.09
N ASN A 124 -5.07 9.63 1.98
CA ASN A 124 -6.21 9.39 2.86
C ASN A 124 -6.00 9.94 4.29
N GLY A 125 -4.97 10.76 4.52
CA GLY A 125 -4.76 11.46 5.79
C GLY A 125 -3.90 10.72 6.82
N PHE A 126 -3.24 9.62 6.47
CA PHE A 126 -2.35 8.88 7.37
C PHE A 126 -0.88 9.21 7.13
N VAL A 127 -0.08 9.25 8.19
CA VAL A 127 1.39 9.24 8.06
C VAL A 127 1.85 7.81 7.87
N ALA A 128 2.34 7.47 6.68
CA ALA A 128 2.64 6.09 6.31
C ALA A 128 4.15 5.86 6.19
N LEU A 129 4.67 4.82 6.86
CA LEU A 129 6.08 4.41 6.81
C LEU A 129 6.20 2.93 6.42
N ALA A 130 6.93 2.65 5.35
CA ALA A 130 7.32 1.30 4.98
C ALA A 130 8.80 1.07 5.32
N PRO A 131 9.14 0.27 6.37
CA PRO A 131 10.51 -0.11 6.64
C PRO A 131 11.08 -0.96 5.51
N ASP A 132 12.36 -0.76 5.18
CA ASP A 132 13.10 -1.58 4.23
C ASP A 132 13.73 -2.78 4.96
N LEU A 133 13.00 -3.89 5.00
CA LEU A 133 13.44 -5.09 5.72
C LEU A 133 14.63 -5.80 5.07
N TYR A 134 14.92 -5.47 3.81
CA TYR A 134 16.05 -6.04 3.07
C TYR A 134 17.26 -5.09 2.97
N HIS A 135 17.20 -3.91 3.60
CA HIS A 135 18.30 -2.95 3.72
C HIS A 135 18.91 -2.57 2.35
N GLY A 136 18.05 -2.22 1.39
CA GLY A 136 18.42 -1.78 0.05
C GLY A 136 18.39 -2.89 -1.01
N GLU A 137 18.22 -4.15 -0.61
CA GLU A 137 18.06 -5.24 -1.56
C GLU A 137 16.62 -5.28 -2.10
N LEU A 138 16.50 -5.62 -3.40
CA LEU A 138 15.23 -5.68 -4.10
C LEU A 138 15.27 -6.79 -5.16
N ALA A 139 14.21 -7.57 -5.26
CA ALA A 139 13.97 -8.48 -6.38
C ALA A 139 12.96 -7.88 -7.37
N GLN A 140 13.25 -7.98 -8.66
CA GLN A 140 12.26 -7.66 -9.69
C GLN A 140 11.20 -8.77 -9.78
N HIS A 141 10.01 -8.49 -10.29
CA HIS A 141 8.93 -9.47 -10.41
C HIS A 141 9.28 -10.68 -11.31
N SER A 142 10.30 -10.56 -12.15
CA SER A 142 10.87 -11.67 -12.93
C SER A 142 11.93 -12.49 -12.19
N GLU A 143 12.37 -12.06 -10.99
CA GLU A 143 13.46 -12.66 -10.22
C GLU A 143 12.94 -13.43 -9.00
N MET A 144 12.04 -14.40 -9.23
CA MET A 144 11.39 -15.15 -8.12
C MET A 144 12.39 -15.89 -7.23
N ASP A 145 13.46 -16.44 -7.81
CA ASP A 145 14.50 -17.12 -7.05
C ASP A 145 15.22 -16.16 -6.09
N LYS A 146 15.53 -14.95 -6.54
CA LYS A 146 16.10 -13.89 -5.70
C LYS A 146 15.14 -13.45 -4.61
N ALA A 147 13.85 -13.28 -4.91
CA ALA A 147 12.84 -12.95 -3.92
C ALA A 147 12.74 -14.04 -2.83
N GLY A 148 12.75 -15.31 -3.24
CA GLY A 148 12.78 -16.45 -2.34
C GLY A 148 14.05 -16.50 -1.46
N GLU A 149 15.23 -16.18 -2.03
CA GLU A 149 16.48 -16.06 -1.28
C GLU A 149 16.40 -14.94 -0.24
N LEU A 150 15.99 -13.73 -0.64
CA LEU A 150 15.83 -12.58 0.26
C LEU A 150 14.89 -12.89 1.43
N MET A 151 13.74 -13.50 1.14
CA MET A 151 12.79 -13.91 2.17
C MET A 151 13.36 -14.96 3.11
N SER A 152 14.01 -16.01 2.58
CA SER A 152 14.54 -17.13 3.38
C SER A 152 15.76 -16.74 4.24
N THR A 153 16.48 -15.68 3.84
CA THR A 153 17.65 -15.16 4.54
C THR A 153 17.35 -13.97 5.45
N LEU A 154 16.09 -13.49 5.50
CA LEU A 154 15.67 -12.43 6.41
C LEU A 154 15.67 -12.95 7.87
N PRO A 155 16.58 -12.48 8.74
CA PRO A 155 16.57 -12.92 10.14
C PRO A 155 15.30 -12.40 10.85
N PRO A 156 14.51 -13.26 11.52
CA PRO A 156 13.28 -12.83 12.18
C PRO A 156 13.49 -11.72 13.22
N GLU A 157 14.59 -11.79 13.97
CA GLU A 157 14.93 -10.77 15.00
C GLU A 157 15.24 -9.42 14.35
N ARG A 158 15.84 -9.39 13.16
CA ARG A 158 16.08 -8.16 12.41
C ARG A 158 14.77 -7.58 11.90
N ALA A 159 13.92 -8.41 11.29
CA ALA A 159 12.62 -7.95 10.80
C ALA A 159 11.77 -7.36 11.94
N THR A 160 11.68 -8.04 13.08
CA THR A 160 10.96 -7.55 14.26
C THR A 160 11.54 -6.23 14.75
N ARG A 161 12.87 -6.17 14.95
CA ARG A 161 13.55 -4.97 15.41
C ARG A 161 13.34 -3.77 14.49
N ASP A 162 13.45 -3.95 13.18
CA ASP A 162 13.29 -2.88 12.18
C ASP A 162 11.83 -2.41 12.11
N MET A 163 10.85 -3.30 12.24
CA MET A 163 9.43 -2.96 12.35
C MET A 163 9.10 -2.23 13.66
N SER A 164 9.64 -2.70 14.82
CA SER A 164 9.47 -2.00 16.10
C SER A 164 10.05 -0.59 16.05
N GLY A 165 11.25 -0.43 15.44
CA GLY A 165 11.86 0.88 15.24
C GLY A 165 11.04 1.79 14.31
N ALA A 166 10.37 1.23 13.30
CA ALA A 166 9.45 1.99 12.44
C ALA A 166 8.21 2.47 13.24
N ILE A 167 7.70 1.66 14.16
CA ILE A 167 6.60 2.03 15.05
C ILE A 167 7.06 3.15 16.00
N ASP A 168 8.27 3.04 16.62
CA ASP A 168 8.84 4.10 17.44
C ASP A 168 8.95 5.40 16.67
N TYR A 169 9.49 5.35 15.45
CA TYR A 169 9.63 6.51 14.57
C TYR A 169 8.29 7.17 14.25
N LEU A 170 7.26 6.38 13.94
CA LEU A 170 5.92 6.89 13.68
C LEU A 170 5.34 7.57 14.92
N LEU A 171 5.39 6.94 16.08
CA LEU A 171 4.84 7.49 17.33
C LEU A 171 5.55 8.77 17.80
N ASP A 172 6.84 8.91 17.47
CA ASP A 172 7.64 10.11 17.77
C ASP A 172 7.55 11.18 16.66
N HIS A 173 6.92 10.88 15.52
CA HIS A 173 6.90 11.78 14.37
C HIS A 173 5.94 12.97 14.61
N PRO A 174 6.39 14.25 14.36
CA PRO A 174 5.61 15.44 14.71
C PRO A 174 4.24 15.56 13.99
N ASN A 175 4.05 14.87 12.87
CA ASN A 175 2.79 14.84 12.15
C ASN A 175 1.92 13.63 12.50
N VAL A 176 2.34 12.77 13.43
CA VAL A 176 1.53 11.64 13.90
C VAL A 176 0.71 12.04 15.11
N GLU A 177 -0.58 11.75 15.05
CA GLU A 177 -1.51 11.92 16.16
C GLU A 177 -1.87 10.54 16.75
N GLY A 178 -2.11 10.50 18.05
CA GLY A 178 -2.46 9.28 18.78
C GLY A 178 -1.26 8.61 19.46
N SER A 179 -1.53 7.49 20.15
CA SER A 179 -0.54 6.72 20.94
C SER A 179 -0.34 5.29 20.41
N SER A 180 -0.98 4.95 19.32
CA SER A 180 -0.89 3.66 18.63
C SER A 180 -0.90 3.86 17.12
N VAL A 181 -0.49 2.84 16.39
CA VAL A 181 -0.43 2.86 14.92
C VAL A 181 -1.32 1.78 14.30
N GLY A 182 -1.64 1.95 13.01
CA GLY A 182 -2.14 0.89 12.15
C GLY A 182 -1.00 0.14 11.49
N VAL A 183 -1.24 -1.12 11.10
CA VAL A 183 -0.29 -1.89 10.32
C VAL A 183 -1.02 -2.58 9.16
N VAL A 184 -0.50 -2.43 7.94
CA VAL A 184 -0.96 -3.15 6.76
C VAL A 184 0.22 -3.84 6.09
N GLY A 185 0.04 -5.06 5.62
CA GLY A 185 1.11 -5.77 4.93
C GLY A 185 0.59 -6.84 3.98
N PHE A 186 1.45 -7.24 3.04
CA PHE A 186 1.05 -8.01 1.87
C PHE A 186 1.90 -9.27 1.74
N CYS A 187 1.30 -10.43 1.45
CA CYS A 187 2.00 -11.71 1.30
C CYS A 187 2.86 -12.03 2.56
N MET A 188 4.18 -12.14 2.44
CA MET A 188 5.11 -12.20 3.57
C MET A 188 4.82 -11.09 4.59
N GLY A 189 4.59 -9.85 4.12
CA GLY A 189 4.24 -8.72 4.97
C GLY A 189 2.90 -8.87 5.67
N GLY A 190 1.93 -9.57 5.10
CA GLY A 190 0.68 -9.92 5.78
C GLY A 190 0.90 -10.85 6.98
N MET A 191 1.76 -11.85 6.81
CA MET A 191 2.21 -12.70 7.92
C MET A 191 2.93 -11.86 8.99
N LEU A 192 3.89 -11.02 8.58
CA LEU A 192 4.64 -10.16 9.49
C LEU A 192 3.75 -9.13 10.21
N THR A 193 2.67 -8.66 9.58
CA THR A 193 1.67 -7.77 10.20
C THR A 193 1.03 -8.41 11.42
N LEU A 194 0.66 -9.68 11.34
CA LEU A 194 0.08 -10.40 12.49
C LEU A 194 1.13 -10.72 13.55
N LEU A 195 2.36 -11.05 13.15
CA LEU A 195 3.46 -11.31 14.09
C LEU A 195 3.80 -10.06 14.89
N ILE A 196 3.96 -8.90 14.24
CA ILE A 196 4.27 -7.66 14.94
C ILE A 196 3.09 -7.18 15.80
N ALA A 197 1.84 -7.35 15.35
CA ALA A 197 0.67 -7.01 16.15
C ALA A 197 0.57 -7.87 17.42
N ALA A 198 0.97 -9.13 17.36
CA ALA A 198 1.02 -10.01 18.52
C ALA A 198 2.17 -9.69 19.49
N SER A 199 3.24 -9.03 19.03
CA SER A 199 4.41 -8.69 19.88
C SER A 199 4.37 -7.28 20.46
N GLU A 200 3.75 -6.31 19.75
CA GLU A 200 3.73 -4.89 20.16
C GLU A 200 2.50 -4.51 21.01
N GLY A 201 1.51 -5.38 21.08
CA GLY A 201 0.34 -5.20 21.94
C GLY A 201 -0.42 -3.90 21.65
N GLU A 202 -0.68 -3.11 22.70
CA GLU A 202 -1.46 -1.87 22.63
C GLU A 202 -0.86 -0.78 21.73
N ARG A 203 0.38 -0.92 21.30
CA ARG A 203 1.01 0.02 20.35
C ARG A 203 0.45 -0.10 18.94
N ILE A 204 -0.24 -1.21 18.65
CA ILE A 204 -0.94 -1.43 17.37
C ILE A 204 -2.43 -1.56 17.65
N ALA A 205 -3.22 -0.56 17.23
CA ALA A 205 -4.67 -0.57 17.41
C ALA A 205 -5.40 -1.33 16.30
N ALA A 206 -4.86 -1.33 15.07
CA ALA A 206 -5.49 -1.99 13.92
C ALA A 206 -4.46 -2.68 13.03
N ALA A 207 -4.80 -3.88 12.54
CA ALA A 207 -3.92 -4.68 11.68
C ALA A 207 -4.69 -5.24 10.47
N ALA A 208 -4.17 -5.00 9.27
CA ALA A 208 -4.78 -5.39 7.99
C ALA A 208 -3.84 -6.31 7.19
N PRO A 209 -3.77 -7.61 7.47
CA PRO A 209 -3.00 -8.54 6.65
C PRO A 209 -3.72 -8.83 5.32
N PHE A 210 -3.01 -8.67 4.20
CA PHE A 210 -3.46 -9.08 2.88
C PHE A 210 -2.77 -10.37 2.47
N TYR A 211 -3.55 -11.38 2.11
CA TYR A 211 -3.12 -12.68 1.59
C TYR A 211 -1.82 -13.21 2.24
N GLY A 212 -1.75 -13.10 3.57
CA GLY A 212 -0.60 -13.57 4.35
C GLY A 212 -0.95 -13.73 5.83
N ALA A 213 -0.62 -14.89 6.41
CA ALA A 213 -0.84 -15.18 7.83
C ALA A 213 0.20 -16.18 8.36
N PRO A 214 0.60 -16.10 9.64
CA PRO A 214 1.40 -17.14 10.25
C PRO A 214 0.52 -18.38 10.51
N LEU A 215 0.78 -19.45 9.78
CA LEU A 215 0.00 -20.69 9.87
C LEU A 215 0.83 -21.82 10.50
N GLY A 216 0.15 -22.70 11.24
CA GLY A 216 0.75 -23.88 11.83
C GLY A 216 1.84 -23.59 12.85
N GLU A 217 3.05 -24.08 12.62
CA GLU A 217 4.19 -23.91 13.54
C GLU A 217 4.75 -22.47 13.56
N ASN A 218 4.35 -21.63 12.62
CA ASN A 218 4.78 -20.23 12.55
C ASN A 218 3.90 -19.27 13.37
N GLU A 219 2.86 -19.78 14.04
CA GLU A 219 1.99 -18.96 14.87
C GLU A 219 2.73 -18.44 16.12
N PRO A 220 2.58 -17.14 16.47
CA PRO A 220 3.14 -16.59 17.70
C PRO A 220 2.28 -16.94 18.92
N ASP A 221 2.72 -16.49 20.09
CA ASP A 221 1.82 -16.34 21.22
C ASP A 221 0.87 -15.15 20.98
N TRP A 222 -0.41 -15.45 20.94
CA TRP A 222 -1.45 -14.47 20.67
C TRP A 222 -1.92 -13.69 21.91
N THR A 223 -1.29 -13.89 23.06
CA THR A 223 -1.74 -13.32 24.34
C THR A 223 -1.80 -11.80 24.27
N GLU A 224 -0.76 -11.16 23.73
CA GLU A 224 -0.64 -9.69 23.64
C GLU A 224 -1.34 -9.08 22.42
N LEU A 225 -1.96 -9.87 21.54
CA LEU A 225 -2.73 -9.31 20.41
C LEU A 225 -3.97 -8.58 20.92
N THR A 226 -3.92 -7.26 20.93
CA THR A 226 -5.02 -6.35 21.33
C THR A 226 -5.67 -5.66 20.14
N ALA A 227 -4.95 -5.56 19.02
CA ALA A 227 -5.40 -4.90 17.80
C ALA A 227 -6.73 -5.47 17.26
N ARG A 228 -7.57 -4.60 16.69
CA ARG A 228 -8.60 -5.05 15.76
C ARG A 228 -7.92 -5.54 14.49
N VAL A 229 -8.20 -6.77 14.09
CA VAL A 229 -7.65 -7.38 12.89
C VAL A 229 -8.74 -7.57 11.85
N GLU A 230 -8.54 -7.02 10.65
CA GLU A 230 -9.36 -7.32 9.48
C GLU A 230 -8.45 -7.80 8.34
N GLY A 231 -8.47 -9.11 8.09
CA GLY A 231 -7.62 -9.75 7.08
C GLY A 231 -8.35 -9.93 5.75
N HIS A 232 -7.61 -9.80 4.65
CA HIS A 232 -8.12 -9.84 3.28
C HIS A 232 -7.44 -10.98 2.51
N PHE A 233 -8.17 -12.06 2.24
CA PHE A 233 -7.63 -13.30 1.69
C PHE A 233 -8.30 -13.67 0.36
N ALA A 234 -7.59 -14.42 -0.47
CA ALA A 234 -8.08 -14.91 -1.74
C ALA A 234 -8.72 -16.30 -1.59
N SER A 235 -9.75 -16.60 -2.41
CA SER A 235 -10.39 -17.92 -2.39
C SER A 235 -9.65 -18.97 -3.19
N VAL A 236 -8.71 -18.58 -4.06
CA VAL A 236 -7.86 -19.47 -4.86
C VAL A 236 -6.41 -19.10 -4.56
N ASP A 237 -5.91 -19.59 -3.42
CA ASP A 237 -4.57 -19.27 -2.92
C ASP A 237 -3.90 -20.54 -2.38
N ASP A 238 -2.85 -20.98 -3.06
CA ASP A 238 -2.08 -22.16 -2.67
C ASP A 238 -1.02 -21.83 -1.59
N PHE A 239 -0.67 -20.55 -1.39
CA PHE A 239 0.28 -20.12 -0.36
C PHE A 239 -0.39 -20.00 1.01
N PHE A 240 -1.63 -19.46 1.01
CA PHE A 240 -2.44 -19.27 2.21
C PHE A 240 -3.84 -19.83 1.98
N PRO A 241 -3.99 -21.19 2.04
CA PRO A 241 -5.24 -21.87 1.74
C PRO A 241 -6.40 -21.34 2.60
N PRO A 242 -7.58 -21.06 2.00
CA PRO A 242 -8.74 -20.51 2.71
C PRO A 242 -9.16 -21.30 3.95
N ASP A 243 -9.08 -22.62 3.91
CA ASP A 243 -9.42 -23.47 5.05
C ASP A 243 -8.48 -23.24 6.24
N SER A 244 -7.16 -23.12 5.99
CA SER A 244 -6.19 -22.85 7.05
C SER A 244 -6.35 -21.42 7.62
N VAL A 245 -6.71 -20.46 6.77
CA VAL A 245 -7.03 -19.09 7.19
C VAL A 245 -8.27 -19.06 8.07
N ALA A 246 -9.32 -19.80 7.70
CA ALA A 246 -10.54 -19.91 8.49
C ALA A 246 -10.31 -20.62 9.85
N GLU A 247 -9.43 -21.63 9.91
CA GLU A 247 -9.02 -22.27 11.15
C GLU A 247 -8.29 -21.29 12.08
N LEU A 248 -7.39 -20.47 11.55
CA LEU A 248 -6.70 -19.44 12.32
C LEU A 248 -7.69 -18.38 12.85
N GLU A 249 -8.60 -17.87 12.01
CA GLU A 249 -9.64 -16.93 12.44
C GLU A 249 -10.44 -17.49 13.61
N LYS A 250 -10.94 -18.73 13.45
CA LYS A 250 -11.71 -19.39 14.50
C LYS A 250 -10.91 -19.51 15.78
N LYS A 251 -9.66 -19.94 15.72
CA LYS A 251 -8.76 -20.06 16.88
C LYS A 251 -8.56 -18.74 17.60
N LEU A 252 -8.36 -17.64 16.87
CA LEU A 252 -8.18 -16.32 17.46
C LEU A 252 -9.47 -15.81 18.10
N ARG A 253 -10.61 -16.01 17.48
CA ARG A 253 -11.93 -15.68 18.03
C ARG A 253 -12.25 -16.50 19.29
N ASP A 254 -11.92 -17.78 19.30
CA ASP A 254 -12.08 -18.65 20.49
C ASP A 254 -11.21 -18.15 21.67
N LYS A 255 -10.09 -17.47 21.38
CA LYS A 255 -9.23 -16.79 22.37
C LYS A 255 -9.73 -15.39 22.75
N GLY A 256 -10.88 -14.95 22.26
CA GLY A 256 -11.47 -13.63 22.53
C GLY A 256 -10.81 -12.47 21.79
N LYS A 257 -10.04 -12.75 20.72
CA LYS A 257 -9.41 -11.71 19.91
C LYS A 257 -10.40 -11.09 18.92
N ASN A 258 -10.28 -9.78 18.66
CA ASN A 258 -11.14 -9.07 17.70
C ASN A 258 -10.60 -9.23 16.28
N VAL A 259 -10.97 -10.34 15.64
CA VAL A 259 -10.44 -10.76 14.33
C VAL A 259 -11.57 -11.06 13.37
N THR A 260 -11.45 -10.59 12.14
CA THR A 260 -12.32 -10.92 11.00
C THR A 260 -11.45 -11.15 9.77
N PHE A 261 -11.58 -12.33 9.13
CA PHE A 261 -10.92 -12.63 7.87
C PHE A 261 -11.94 -12.72 6.75
N ILE A 262 -11.74 -11.94 5.70
CA ILE A 262 -12.60 -11.86 4.53
C ILE A 262 -11.93 -12.62 3.40
N VAL A 263 -12.59 -13.67 2.91
CA VAL A 263 -12.13 -14.43 1.76
C VAL A 263 -12.91 -13.99 0.54
N TYR A 264 -12.22 -13.35 -0.41
CA TYR A 264 -12.84 -12.82 -1.62
C TYR A 264 -13.01 -13.92 -2.67
N PRO A 265 -14.23 -14.10 -3.23
CA PRO A 265 -14.49 -15.14 -4.20
C PRO A 265 -13.76 -14.88 -5.52
N GLN A 266 -13.29 -15.96 -6.17
CA GLN A 266 -12.66 -15.91 -7.50
C GLN A 266 -11.41 -15.02 -7.59
N THR A 267 -10.72 -14.82 -6.47
CA THR A 267 -9.44 -14.09 -6.43
C THR A 267 -8.28 -15.06 -6.18
N GLY A 268 -7.13 -14.73 -6.74
CA GLY A 268 -5.86 -15.42 -6.50
C GLY A 268 -4.95 -14.65 -5.53
N HIS A 269 -3.82 -15.28 -5.15
CA HIS A 269 -2.80 -14.64 -4.34
C HIS A 269 -2.36 -13.30 -4.96
N ALA A 270 -2.07 -12.28 -4.16
CA ALA A 270 -1.67 -10.93 -4.59
C ALA A 270 -2.74 -10.13 -5.38
N PHE A 271 -4.05 -10.43 -5.19
CA PHE A 271 -5.14 -9.77 -5.92
C PHE A 271 -5.18 -8.23 -5.77
N ALA A 272 -4.52 -7.66 -4.77
CA ALA A 272 -4.44 -6.21 -4.54
C ALA A 272 -3.12 -5.58 -5.00
N ASN A 273 -2.22 -6.33 -5.66
CA ASN A 273 -0.97 -5.80 -6.19
C ASN A 273 -1.17 -5.31 -7.62
N GLU A 274 -1.17 -3.98 -7.81
CA GLU A 274 -1.44 -3.32 -9.10
C GLU A 274 -0.36 -3.61 -10.18
N ASP A 275 0.86 -4.01 -9.77
CA ASP A 275 1.92 -4.42 -10.71
C ASP A 275 1.65 -5.81 -11.31
N ASP A 276 0.67 -6.53 -10.78
CA ASP A 276 0.14 -7.82 -11.25
C ASP A 276 1.21 -8.89 -11.54
N PRO A 277 2.15 -9.15 -10.62
CA PRO A 277 3.26 -10.07 -10.86
C PRO A 277 2.83 -11.52 -11.09
N LEU A 278 1.62 -11.90 -10.69
CA LEU A 278 1.08 -13.25 -10.78
C LEU A 278 -0.12 -13.38 -11.74
N GLY A 279 -0.56 -12.30 -12.38
CA GLY A 279 -1.75 -12.30 -13.23
C GLY A 279 -3.07 -12.46 -12.44
N THR A 280 -3.09 -11.99 -11.20
CA THR A 280 -4.21 -12.18 -10.26
C THR A 280 -4.82 -10.87 -9.75
N TYR A 281 -4.30 -9.73 -10.19
CA TYR A 281 -4.83 -8.43 -9.80
C TYR A 281 -6.32 -8.30 -10.15
N ASN A 282 -7.10 -7.83 -9.19
CA ASN A 282 -8.53 -7.59 -9.35
C ASN A 282 -8.87 -6.21 -8.78
N GLU A 283 -9.01 -5.22 -9.64
CA GLU A 283 -9.23 -3.81 -9.27
C GLU A 283 -10.47 -3.64 -8.37
N GLU A 284 -11.61 -4.24 -8.71
CA GLU A 284 -12.86 -4.10 -7.97
C GLU A 284 -12.73 -4.65 -6.54
N ILE A 285 -12.12 -5.83 -6.41
CA ILE A 285 -11.91 -6.47 -5.11
C ILE A 285 -10.83 -5.74 -4.30
N ALA A 286 -9.75 -5.30 -4.95
CA ALA A 286 -8.70 -4.52 -4.31
C ALA A 286 -9.25 -3.21 -3.72
N GLU A 287 -10.05 -2.46 -4.49
CA GLU A 287 -10.69 -1.22 -4.01
C GLU A 287 -11.71 -1.49 -2.88
N THR A 288 -12.44 -2.60 -2.96
CA THR A 288 -13.34 -3.02 -1.87
C THR A 288 -12.56 -3.30 -0.58
N ALA A 289 -11.46 -4.04 -0.67
CA ALA A 289 -10.59 -4.33 0.47
C ALA A 289 -9.97 -3.05 1.05
N TRP A 290 -9.44 -2.18 0.19
CA TRP A 290 -8.86 -0.90 0.60
C TRP A 290 -9.87 0.02 1.30
N SER A 291 -11.10 0.12 0.81
CA SER A 291 -12.14 0.94 1.45
C SER A 291 -12.40 0.47 2.88
N ARG A 292 -12.40 -0.83 3.12
CA ARG A 292 -12.57 -1.41 4.46
C ARG A 292 -11.36 -1.14 5.37
N VAL A 293 -10.14 -1.23 4.84
CA VAL A 293 -8.92 -0.91 5.61
C VAL A 293 -8.92 0.54 6.05
N ILE A 294 -9.23 1.47 5.14
CA ILE A 294 -9.30 2.90 5.47
C ILE A 294 -10.36 3.15 6.56
N GLU A 295 -11.58 2.60 6.39
CA GLU A 295 -12.65 2.74 7.39
C GLU A 295 -12.24 2.18 8.77
N MET A 296 -11.55 1.01 8.79
CA MET A 296 -11.04 0.44 10.03
C MET A 296 -9.98 1.35 10.67
N PHE A 297 -9.03 1.85 9.91
CA PHE A 297 -7.99 2.74 10.43
C PHE A 297 -8.56 4.07 10.91
N GLU A 298 -9.51 4.67 10.19
CA GLU A 298 -10.22 5.88 10.65
C GLU A 298 -10.95 5.65 11.97
N THR A 299 -11.51 4.47 12.17
CA THR A 299 -12.28 4.14 13.39
C THR A 299 -11.37 3.88 14.59
N GLU A 300 -10.32 3.09 14.42
CA GLU A 300 -9.50 2.57 15.52
C GLU A 300 -8.34 3.51 15.90
N LEU A 301 -7.85 4.33 14.96
CA LEU A 301 -6.68 5.18 15.20
C LEU A 301 -7.06 6.62 15.63
N ASN A 302 -8.31 7.04 15.44
CA ASN A 302 -8.79 8.37 15.86
C ASN A 302 -9.63 8.31 17.14
N SER A 303 -9.60 7.19 17.86
CA SER A 303 -10.39 6.97 19.10
C SER A 303 -9.62 7.34 20.37
#